data_4d93288820c2ddfe71b448fe94621e08
#
_entry.id   4d93288820c2ddfe71b448fe94621e08
#
_cell.length_a   1.000
_cell.length_b   1.000
_cell.length_c   1.000
_cell.angle_alpha   90.00
_cell.angle_beta   90.00
_cell.angle_gamma   90.00
#
_symmetry.space_group_name_H-M   'P 1'
#
loop_
_entity.id
_entity.type
_entity.pdbx_description
1 polymer ?
#
loop_
_entity_poly.entity_id
_entity_poly.type
_entity_poly.pdbx_seq_one_letter_code
_entity_poly.pdbx_strand_id
1 'polypeptide(L)' 'TKKEFKLGDIIYWKGHVALCINSKKLIHAYGPKKKVIIMPINKTIKIVEKTANLKVKKICRI' A
#
# COMPACT_ATOMS: atom_id res chain seq x y z
N THR A 1 4.99 10.64 13.44
CA THR A 1 5.59 11.37 12.36
C THR A 1 5.23 10.82 11.02
N LYS A 2 5.15 11.69 10.08
CA LYS A 2 4.88 11.28 8.74
C LYS A 2 6.11 10.81 8.05
N LYS A 3 5.97 9.68 7.37
CA LYS A 3 7.01 9.21 6.51
C LYS A 3 6.67 9.54 5.08
N GLU A 4 7.66 9.97 4.34
CA GLU A 4 7.48 10.15 2.92
C GLU A 4 7.77 8.85 2.22
N PHE A 5 6.85 8.43 1.38
CA PHE A 5 7.06 7.25 0.57
C PHE A 5 7.86 7.63 -0.67
N LYS A 6 8.65 6.69 -1.16
CA LYS A 6 9.48 6.89 -2.35
C LYS A 6 9.33 5.70 -3.27
N LEU A 7 9.72 5.90 -4.53
CA LEU A 7 9.76 4.80 -5.48
C LEU A 7 10.59 3.65 -4.90
N GLY A 8 10.04 2.46 -4.94
CA GLY A 8 10.70 1.27 -4.45
C GLY A 8 10.36 0.90 -3.02
N ASP A 9 9.66 1.77 -2.29
CA ASP A 9 9.21 1.40 -0.95
C ASP A 9 8.13 0.34 -1.05
N ILE A 10 8.20 -0.64 -0.17
CA ILE A 10 7.20 -1.71 -0.14
C ILE A 10 6.45 -1.63 1.17
N ILE A 11 5.12 -1.56 1.08
CA ILE A 11 4.26 -1.51 2.26
C ILE A 11 3.73 -2.91 2.50
N TYR A 12 3.90 -3.38 3.74
CA TYR A 12 3.46 -4.72 4.13
C TYR A 12 2.28 -4.67 5.08
N TRP A 13 1.26 -5.43 4.77
CA TRP A 13 0.20 -5.78 5.69
C TRP A 13 0.25 -7.29 5.88
N LYS A 14 -0.49 -7.80 6.84
CA LYS A 14 -0.58 -9.25 7.00
C LYS A 14 -1.32 -9.82 5.78
N GLY A 15 -0.59 -10.55 4.93
CA GLY A 15 -1.19 -11.18 3.76
C GLY A 15 -1.39 -10.24 2.58
N HIS A 16 -0.78 -9.06 2.62
CA HIS A 16 -0.92 -8.12 1.51
C HIS A 16 0.32 -7.24 1.41
N VAL A 17 0.65 -6.86 0.20
CA VAL A 17 1.84 -6.04 -0.04
C VAL A 17 1.57 -5.12 -1.21
N ALA A 18 2.16 -3.92 -1.17
CA ALA A 18 2.05 -2.94 -2.24
C ALA A 18 3.41 -2.30 -2.48
N LEU A 19 3.67 -1.94 -3.73
CA LEU A 19 4.92 -1.29 -4.13
C LEU A 19 4.64 0.17 -4.46
N CYS A 20 5.37 1.06 -3.81
CA CYS A 20 5.24 2.49 -4.09
C CYS A 20 5.95 2.84 -5.39
N ILE A 21 5.24 3.51 -6.28
CA ILE A 21 5.83 3.94 -7.56
C ILE A 21 6.28 5.39 -7.51
N ASN A 22 5.83 6.14 -6.50
CA ASN A 22 6.34 7.48 -6.22
C ASN A 22 5.88 7.87 -4.82
N SER A 23 6.02 9.12 -4.45
CA SER A 23 5.70 9.56 -3.10
C SER A 23 4.21 9.58 -2.80
N LYS A 24 3.37 9.45 -3.81
CA LYS A 24 1.92 9.58 -3.62
C LYS A 24 1.11 8.37 -4.06
N LYS A 25 1.65 7.51 -4.91
CA LYS A 25 0.89 6.39 -5.47
C LYS A 25 1.63 5.07 -5.31
N LEU A 26 0.85 4.00 -5.26
CA LEU A 26 1.38 2.65 -5.19
C LEU A 26 0.66 1.76 -6.18
N ILE A 27 1.26 0.59 -6.43
CA ILE A 27 0.65 -0.43 -7.26
C ILE A 27 0.51 -1.68 -6.42
N HIS A 28 -0.64 -2.34 -6.51
CA HIS A 28 -0.87 -3.56 -5.75
C HIS A 28 -1.95 -4.42 -6.41
N ALA A 29 -1.97 -5.69 -6.05
CA ALA A 29 -3.01 -6.60 -6.51
C ALA A 29 -4.21 -6.42 -5.58
N TYR A 30 -5.25 -5.77 -6.07
CA TYR A 30 -6.42 -5.46 -5.27
C TYR A 30 -7.44 -6.59 -5.41
N GLY A 31 -7.62 -7.35 -4.33
CA GLY A 31 -8.47 -8.52 -4.33
C GLY A 31 -9.88 -8.31 -4.85
N PRO A 32 -10.62 -7.26 -4.38
CA PRO A 32 -11.98 -7.03 -4.87
C PRO A 32 -12.06 -6.80 -6.38
N LYS A 33 -11.01 -6.25 -6.98
CA LYS A 33 -10.96 -6.03 -8.42
C LYS A 33 -10.30 -7.17 -9.16
N LYS A 34 -9.63 -8.07 -8.43
CA LYS A 34 -8.92 -9.21 -9.00
C LYS A 34 -7.92 -8.83 -10.07
N LYS A 35 -7.27 -7.70 -9.86
CA LYS A 35 -6.26 -7.22 -10.79
C LYS A 35 -5.31 -6.25 -10.12
N VAL A 36 -4.18 -6.03 -10.78
CA VAL A 36 -3.19 -5.06 -10.29
C VAL A 36 -3.64 -3.67 -10.71
N ILE A 37 -3.69 -2.77 -9.74
CA ILE A 37 -4.10 -1.40 -9.99
C ILE A 37 -3.19 -0.41 -9.29
N ILE A 38 -3.20 0.83 -9.77
CA ILE A 38 -2.46 1.93 -9.17
C ILE A 38 -3.43 2.77 -8.36
N MET A 39 -3.07 3.05 -7.11
CA MET A 39 -3.93 3.81 -6.21
C MET A 39 -3.11 4.81 -5.40
N PRO A 40 -3.75 5.90 -4.92
CA PRO A 40 -3.08 6.79 -3.97
C PRO A 40 -2.72 6.04 -2.69
N ILE A 41 -1.53 6.29 -2.17
CA ILE A 41 -1.02 5.55 -1.01
C ILE A 41 -1.93 5.75 0.21
N ASN A 42 -2.24 7.00 0.55
CA ASN A 42 -3.04 7.27 1.73
C ASN A 42 -4.43 6.66 1.64
N LYS A 43 -5.04 6.72 0.46
CA LYS A 43 -6.35 6.15 0.25
C LYS A 43 -6.30 4.63 0.39
N THR A 44 -5.26 4.01 -0.15
CA THR A 44 -5.12 2.55 -0.08
C THR A 44 -4.98 2.09 1.36
N ILE A 45 -4.15 2.77 2.14
CA ILE A 45 -3.95 2.41 3.54
C ILE A 45 -5.28 2.48 4.29
N LYS A 46 -6.06 3.52 4.05
CA LYS A 46 -7.35 3.66 4.70
C LYS A 46 -8.34 2.58 4.27
N ILE A 47 -8.36 2.26 2.99
CA ILE A 47 -9.27 1.23 2.47
C ILE A 47 -8.92 -0.13 3.07
N VAL A 48 -7.64 -0.49 3.09
CA VAL A 48 -7.23 -1.78 3.65
C VAL A 48 -7.56 -1.85 5.14
N GLU A 49 -7.34 -0.77 5.86
CA GLU A 49 -7.68 -0.74 7.27
C GLU A 49 -9.19 -0.92 7.48
N LYS A 50 -9.99 -0.27 6.65
CA LYS A 50 -11.43 -0.28 6.81
C LYS A 50 -12.07 -1.59 6.36
N THR A 51 -11.63 -2.12 5.22
CA THR A 51 -12.30 -3.28 4.63
C THR A 51 -11.74 -4.60 5.12
N ALA A 52 -10.43 -4.67 5.38
CA ALA A 52 -9.79 -5.90 5.83
C ALA A 52 -9.36 -5.82 7.29
N ASN A 53 -9.56 -4.67 7.92
CA ASN A 53 -9.17 -4.45 9.31
C ASN A 53 -7.69 -4.72 9.54
N LEU A 54 -6.87 -4.34 8.56
CA LEU A 54 -5.43 -4.54 8.62
C LEU A 54 -4.72 -3.20 8.69
N LYS A 55 -3.77 -3.11 9.61
CA LYS A 55 -2.91 -1.94 9.70
C LYS A 55 -1.57 -2.25 9.05
N VAL A 56 -0.90 -1.22 8.57
CA VAL A 56 0.41 -1.38 7.98
C VAL A 56 1.34 -2.04 9.00
N LYS A 57 1.97 -3.14 8.60
CA LYS A 57 2.85 -3.88 9.48
C LYS A 57 4.26 -3.31 9.46
N LYS A 58 4.76 -3.03 8.26
CA LYS A 58 6.06 -2.40 8.12
C LYS A 58 6.22 -1.85 6.71
N ILE A 59 7.22 -1.01 6.55
CA ILE A 59 7.58 -0.43 5.26
C ILE A 59 9.05 -0.72 5.04
N CYS A 60 9.38 -1.35 3.91
CA CYS A 60 10.74 -1.68 3.56
C CYS A 60 11.17 -0.89 2.34
N ARG A 61 12.40 -0.42 2.33
CA ARG A 61 12.97 0.26 1.19
C ARG A 61 13.95 -0.66 0.49
N ILE A 62 13.80 -0.75 -0.80
CA ILE A 62 14.69 -1.57 -1.60
C ILE A 62 16.04 -0.90 -1.76
#